data_c777bd4e499566a9ea65bddcabadcd3d
#
_entry.id   c777bd4e499566a9ea65bddcabadcd3d
#
_cell.length_a   1.000
_cell.length_b   1.000
_cell.length_c   1.000
_cell.angle_alpha   90.00
_cell.angle_beta   90.00
_cell.angle_gamma   90.00
#
_symmetry.space_group_name_H-M   'P 1'
#
loop_
_entity.id
_entity.type
_entity.pdbx_description
1 polymer ?
#
loop_
_entity_poly.entity_id
_entity_poly.type
_entity_poly.pdbx_seq_one_letter_code
_entity_poly.pdbx_strand_id
1 'polypeptide(L)'
;MKVDRRNFLSGALAAVAALGARGSNCSPASGGGRRTWGERLAEKGMLFIAHRGCQSLAPENTIPSFVCAARLGLQAIETDVRFSKDGKLICSHDESLKRMFGLKKKVSDLDYSELRTLVPTKGNGLTSWPKELLRIPTFGEYLDVCEKYDAVPFIETKGDKAVVKPVLDEVRRRGLSRVAVLSSVSFDHVLEARRCDKEIFIHHIFSKPEQLDELAAQGNAGLSYNYKDLSTVPEGLVASVHAKGVKMCLRAGDTPETVAKMIEMGLDYIPTNVTVPCV
;
A
#
# COMPACT_ATOMS: atom_id res chain seq x y z
N MET A 1 -17.44 -4.32 19.62
CA MET A 1 -18.46 -4.84 18.69
C MET A 1 -17.87 -6.08 18.00
N LYS A 2 -18.38 -7.30 18.29
CA LYS A 2 -17.89 -8.51 17.62
C LYS A 2 -18.38 -8.48 16.17
N VAL A 3 -17.48 -8.30 15.22
CA VAL A 3 -17.82 -8.42 13.80
C VAL A 3 -18.10 -9.89 13.52
N ASP A 4 -19.32 -10.20 13.09
CA ASP A 4 -19.68 -11.55 12.67
C ASP A 4 -18.89 -11.88 11.39
N ARG A 5 -17.92 -12.79 11.51
CA ARG A 5 -17.04 -13.21 10.41
C ARG A 5 -17.82 -13.70 9.18
N ARG A 6 -18.95 -14.37 9.37
CA ARG A 6 -19.77 -14.88 8.25
C ARG A 6 -20.40 -13.75 7.46
N ASN A 7 -21.00 -12.77 8.12
CA ASN A 7 -21.61 -11.62 7.48
C ASN A 7 -20.57 -10.68 6.86
N PHE A 8 -19.38 -10.54 7.50
CA PHE A 8 -18.28 -9.77 6.95
C PHE A 8 -17.75 -10.40 5.66
N LEU A 9 -17.47 -11.71 5.67
CA LEU A 9 -16.96 -12.43 4.49
C LEU A 9 -17.98 -12.44 3.34
N SER A 10 -19.26 -12.67 3.61
CA SER A 10 -20.32 -12.63 2.59
C SER A 10 -20.44 -11.25 1.95
N GLY A 11 -20.39 -10.19 2.74
CA GLY A 11 -20.43 -8.83 2.22
C GLY A 11 -19.15 -8.44 1.44
N ALA A 12 -17.99 -8.92 1.86
CA ALA A 12 -16.73 -8.73 1.15
C ALA A 12 -16.76 -9.49 -0.19
N LEU A 13 -17.26 -10.72 -0.21
CA LEU A 13 -17.41 -11.54 -1.42
C LEU A 13 -18.32 -10.84 -2.46
N ALA A 14 -19.47 -10.31 -2.05
CA ALA A 14 -20.37 -9.57 -2.93
C ALA A 14 -19.70 -8.30 -3.50
N ALA A 15 -18.90 -7.62 -2.68
CA ALA A 15 -18.15 -6.44 -3.11
C ALA A 15 -17.06 -6.76 -4.14
N VAL A 16 -16.38 -7.90 -3.99
CA VAL A 16 -15.35 -8.35 -4.93
C VAL A 16 -15.97 -8.83 -6.24
N ALA A 17 -17.10 -9.57 -6.19
CA ALA A 17 -17.83 -10.00 -7.37
C ALA A 17 -18.36 -8.80 -8.21
N ALA A 18 -18.78 -7.72 -7.54
CA ALA A 18 -19.25 -6.49 -8.19
C ALA A 18 -18.11 -5.69 -8.88
N LEU A 19 -16.84 -5.88 -8.47
CA LEU A 19 -15.69 -5.26 -9.15
C LEU A 19 -15.33 -5.94 -10.47
N GLY A 20 -15.54 -7.27 -10.56
CA GLY A 20 -15.28 -8.04 -11.79
C GLY A 20 -16.31 -7.86 -12.91
N ALA A 21 -17.50 -7.33 -12.62
CA ALA A 21 -18.60 -7.23 -13.58
C ALA A 21 -18.79 -5.83 -14.22
N ARG A 22 -18.03 -4.83 -13.82
CA ARG A 22 -18.15 -3.46 -14.37
C ARG A 22 -16.97 -3.08 -15.22
N GLY A 23 -17.10 -3.26 -16.51
CA GLY A 23 -16.38 -2.45 -17.50
C GLY A 23 -16.65 -0.96 -17.21
N SER A 24 -15.58 -0.23 -17.02
CA SER A 24 -15.38 1.21 -16.99
C SER A 24 -16.56 2.08 -17.45
N ASN A 25 -17.40 2.53 -16.53
CA ASN A 25 -18.14 3.79 -16.60
C ASN A 25 -18.44 4.25 -15.16
N CYS A 26 -17.41 4.69 -14.45
CA CYS A 26 -17.59 5.47 -13.22
C CYS A 26 -17.35 6.93 -13.58
N SER A 27 -18.42 7.68 -13.77
CA SER A 27 -18.36 9.15 -13.71
C SER A 27 -17.88 9.54 -12.31
N PRO A 28 -16.99 10.54 -12.18
CA PRO A 28 -16.54 10.99 -10.88
C PRO A 28 -17.74 11.50 -10.09
N ALA A 29 -17.83 11.09 -8.83
CA ALA A 29 -18.80 11.59 -7.89
C ALA A 29 -18.72 13.12 -7.85
N SER A 30 -19.84 13.76 -8.12
CA SER A 30 -19.99 15.21 -8.18
C SER A 30 -19.69 15.86 -6.83
N GLY A 31 -18.72 16.78 -6.77
CA GLY A 31 -18.83 17.96 -5.93
C GLY A 31 -18.14 17.99 -4.58
N GLY A 32 -17.31 17.01 -4.20
CA GLY A 32 -16.41 17.13 -3.06
C GLY A 32 -15.08 16.46 -3.41
N GLY A 33 -14.00 17.24 -3.55
CA GLY A 33 -12.68 16.70 -3.85
C GLY A 33 -12.27 15.65 -2.80
N ARG A 34 -11.66 14.56 -3.22
CA ARG A 34 -11.10 13.55 -2.28
C ARG A 34 -10.08 14.23 -1.38
N ARG A 35 -10.16 13.94 -0.07
CA ARG A 35 -9.18 14.45 0.89
C ARG A 35 -7.79 13.92 0.53
N THR A 36 -6.84 14.85 0.49
CA THR A 36 -5.43 14.55 0.24
C THR A 36 -4.82 13.75 1.38
N TRP A 37 -3.67 13.12 1.14
CA TRP A 37 -2.90 12.46 2.19
C TRP A 37 -2.63 13.37 3.39
N GLY A 38 -2.17 14.61 3.13
CA GLY A 38 -1.89 15.59 4.18
C GLY A 38 -3.11 15.99 5.01
N GLU A 39 -4.27 16.19 4.36
CA GLU A 39 -5.53 16.50 5.06
C GLU A 39 -5.99 15.32 5.94
N ARG A 40 -5.83 14.08 5.48
CA ARG A 40 -6.16 12.90 6.29
C ARG A 40 -5.25 12.76 7.50
N LEU A 41 -3.95 13.01 7.35
CA LEU A 41 -3.00 13.02 8.46
C LEU A 41 -3.35 14.12 9.47
N ALA A 42 -3.67 15.33 9.00
CA ALA A 42 -4.05 16.44 9.88
C ALA A 42 -5.33 16.18 10.66
N GLU A 43 -6.32 15.52 10.03
CA GLU A 43 -7.61 15.20 10.68
C GLU A 43 -7.49 14.08 11.72
N LYS A 44 -6.73 13.03 11.40
CA LYS A 44 -6.65 11.82 12.21
C LYS A 44 -5.47 11.81 13.19
N GLY A 45 -4.48 12.69 12.98
CA GLY A 45 -3.22 12.70 13.73
C GLY A 45 -2.29 11.56 13.39
N MET A 46 -2.83 10.38 13.07
CA MET A 46 -2.08 9.20 12.65
C MET A 46 -2.94 8.29 11.77
N LEU A 47 -2.31 7.62 10.80
CA LEU A 47 -3.00 6.70 9.89
C LEU A 47 -2.41 5.29 9.97
N PHE A 48 -3.27 4.28 9.84
CA PHE A 48 -2.87 2.88 9.68
C PHE A 48 -2.82 2.50 8.20
N ILE A 49 -1.74 1.82 7.83
CA ILE A 49 -1.49 1.34 6.48
C ILE A 49 -1.57 -0.19 6.49
N ALA A 50 -2.48 -0.77 5.72
CA ALA A 50 -2.56 -2.21 5.52
C ALA A 50 -1.42 -2.66 4.60
N HIS A 51 -0.34 -3.20 5.16
CA HIS A 51 0.83 -3.67 4.41
C HIS A 51 0.47 -4.88 3.53
N ARG A 52 0.48 -4.68 2.19
CA ARG A 52 0.00 -5.63 1.17
C ARG A 52 -1.47 -6.03 1.34
N GLY A 53 -2.30 -5.13 1.87
CA GLY A 53 -3.65 -5.40 2.29
C GLY A 53 -3.74 -6.07 3.67
N CYS A 54 -4.90 -6.65 3.98
CA CYS A 54 -5.13 -7.33 5.26
C CYS A 54 -4.63 -8.78 5.22
N GLN A 55 -3.33 -9.00 5.43
CA GLN A 55 -2.68 -10.30 5.36
C GLN A 55 -3.19 -11.31 6.40
N SER A 56 -3.82 -10.86 7.47
CA SER A 56 -4.40 -11.74 8.49
C SER A 56 -5.69 -12.45 8.02
N LEU A 57 -6.34 -11.95 6.97
CA LEU A 57 -7.62 -12.49 6.46
C LEU A 57 -7.56 -13.04 5.04
N ALA A 58 -6.61 -12.59 4.22
CA ALA A 58 -6.43 -13.05 2.85
C ALA A 58 -4.95 -12.98 2.44
N PRO A 59 -4.52 -13.74 1.42
CA PRO A 59 -3.16 -13.68 0.94
C PRO A 59 -2.76 -12.27 0.50
N GLU A 60 -1.50 -11.90 0.75
CA GLU A 60 -0.94 -10.59 0.40
C GLU A 60 -1.16 -10.21 -1.07
N ASN A 61 -1.30 -8.92 -1.35
CA ASN A 61 -1.42 -8.39 -2.70
C ASN A 61 -2.54 -9.04 -3.54
N THR A 62 -3.67 -9.37 -2.92
CA THR A 62 -4.88 -9.89 -3.60
C THR A 62 -6.06 -8.94 -3.41
N ILE A 63 -7.02 -8.99 -4.33
CA ILE A 63 -8.25 -8.17 -4.20
C ILE A 63 -8.98 -8.43 -2.88
N PRO A 64 -9.15 -9.68 -2.40
CA PRO A 64 -9.71 -9.93 -1.07
C PRO A 64 -8.95 -9.24 0.07
N SER A 65 -7.60 -9.25 0.05
CA SER A 65 -6.83 -8.59 1.11
C SER A 65 -7.04 -7.07 1.12
N PHE A 66 -7.12 -6.45 -0.05
CA PHE A 66 -7.38 -5.01 -0.19
C PHE A 66 -8.81 -4.64 0.27
N VAL A 67 -9.80 -5.42 -0.16
CA VAL A 67 -11.20 -5.21 0.25
C VAL A 67 -11.38 -5.41 1.77
N CYS A 68 -10.74 -6.42 2.34
CA CYS A 68 -10.75 -6.63 3.80
C CYS A 68 -10.15 -5.44 4.54
N ALA A 69 -8.99 -4.94 4.11
CA ALA A 69 -8.35 -3.77 4.71
C ALA A 69 -9.28 -2.55 4.70
N ALA A 70 -9.87 -2.25 3.54
CA ALA A 70 -10.81 -1.14 3.38
C ALA A 70 -12.05 -1.27 4.28
N ARG A 71 -12.64 -2.46 4.34
CA ARG A 71 -13.86 -2.72 5.16
C ARG A 71 -13.60 -2.73 6.65
N LEU A 72 -12.36 -2.97 7.07
CA LEU A 72 -11.94 -2.84 8.47
C LEU A 72 -11.63 -1.38 8.86
N GLY A 73 -11.69 -0.45 7.90
CA GLY A 73 -11.48 0.97 8.16
C GLY A 73 -10.01 1.40 8.20
N LEU A 74 -9.09 0.55 7.70
CA LEU A 74 -7.70 0.96 7.49
C LEU A 74 -7.66 2.05 6.42
N GLN A 75 -7.05 3.20 6.75
CA GLN A 75 -7.16 4.42 5.95
C GLN A 75 -6.33 4.36 4.68
N ALA A 76 -5.21 3.61 4.71
CA ALA A 76 -4.36 3.40 3.55
C ALA A 76 -4.17 1.91 3.29
N ILE A 77 -4.09 1.54 2.02
CA ILE A 77 -3.84 0.16 1.60
C ILE A 77 -2.52 0.18 0.82
N GLU A 78 -1.57 -0.59 1.29
CA GLU A 78 -0.29 -0.68 0.60
C GLU A 78 -0.29 -1.86 -0.38
N THR A 79 0.41 -1.69 -1.49
CA THR A 79 0.68 -2.72 -2.49
C THR A 79 2.04 -2.52 -3.14
N ASP A 80 2.63 -3.62 -3.59
CA ASP A 80 3.86 -3.66 -4.37
C ASP A 80 3.56 -3.72 -5.86
N VAL A 81 4.12 -2.83 -6.67
CA VAL A 81 3.85 -2.77 -8.11
C VAL A 81 5.09 -3.12 -8.93
N ARG A 82 4.92 -4.03 -9.87
CA ARG A 82 5.94 -4.51 -10.81
C ARG A 82 5.41 -4.58 -12.23
N PHE A 83 6.31 -4.74 -13.20
CA PHE A 83 5.96 -5.16 -14.55
C PHE A 83 5.91 -6.68 -14.67
N SER A 84 4.91 -7.19 -15.42
CA SER A 84 4.98 -8.49 -16.07
C SER A 84 5.91 -8.43 -17.30
N LYS A 85 6.20 -9.57 -17.92
CA LYS A 85 7.03 -9.66 -19.14
C LYS A 85 6.46 -8.80 -20.28
N ASP A 86 5.16 -8.77 -20.44
CA ASP A 86 4.44 -7.96 -21.46
C ASP A 86 4.18 -6.50 -21.03
N GLY A 87 4.85 -6.04 -19.95
CA GLY A 87 4.80 -4.64 -19.49
C GLY A 87 3.53 -4.23 -18.75
N LYS A 88 2.70 -5.20 -18.30
CA LYS A 88 1.52 -4.90 -17.50
C LYS A 88 1.90 -4.58 -16.06
N LEU A 89 1.38 -3.50 -15.48
CA LEU A 89 1.53 -3.20 -14.06
C LEU A 89 0.67 -4.15 -13.23
N ILE A 90 1.29 -4.91 -12.33
CA ILE A 90 0.66 -5.91 -11.47
C ILE A 90 1.06 -5.75 -10.02
N CYS A 91 0.26 -6.31 -9.10
CA CYS A 91 0.52 -6.30 -7.67
C CYS A 91 1.28 -7.56 -7.23
N SER A 92 2.57 -7.44 -6.92
CA SER A 92 3.40 -8.55 -6.42
C SER A 92 4.64 -8.05 -5.69
N HIS A 93 4.88 -8.55 -4.48
CA HIS A 93 6.07 -8.16 -3.72
C HIS A 93 7.35 -8.74 -4.28
N ASP A 94 7.42 -10.07 -4.41
CA ASP A 94 8.63 -10.75 -4.84
C ASP A 94 8.75 -10.76 -6.37
N GLU A 95 9.97 -10.64 -6.86
CA GLU A 95 10.30 -10.96 -8.24
C GLU A 95 10.11 -12.46 -8.52
N SER A 96 10.45 -13.31 -7.54
CA SER A 96 10.30 -14.75 -7.63
C SER A 96 8.90 -15.21 -7.24
N LEU A 97 8.26 -16.01 -8.08
CA LEU A 97 6.96 -16.62 -7.81
C LEU A 97 7.04 -17.81 -6.81
N LYS A 98 8.25 -18.17 -6.34
CA LYS A 98 8.45 -19.36 -5.52
C LYS A 98 7.75 -19.29 -4.16
N ARG A 99 7.85 -18.14 -3.46
CA ARG A 99 7.32 -18.00 -2.09
C ARG A 99 5.80 -18.11 -2.05
N MET A 100 5.12 -17.37 -2.91
CA MET A 100 3.65 -17.29 -2.88
C MET A 100 2.96 -18.35 -3.74
N PHE A 101 3.59 -18.75 -4.85
CA PHE A 101 2.95 -19.59 -5.86
C PHE A 101 3.63 -20.96 -6.04
N GLY A 102 4.75 -21.24 -5.37
CA GLY A 102 5.50 -22.49 -5.51
C GLY A 102 6.22 -22.68 -6.85
N LEU A 103 6.17 -21.69 -7.75
CA LEU A 103 6.71 -21.75 -9.11
C LEU A 103 8.14 -21.18 -9.16
N LYS A 104 9.09 -21.97 -9.70
CA LYS A 104 10.50 -21.52 -9.88
C LYS A 104 10.64 -20.67 -11.16
N LYS A 105 9.92 -19.57 -11.22
CA LYS A 105 9.98 -18.54 -12.28
C LYS A 105 9.97 -17.14 -11.63
N LYS A 106 10.31 -16.13 -12.40
CA LYS A 106 10.17 -14.72 -12.05
C LYS A 106 8.87 -14.15 -12.63
N VAL A 107 8.40 -13.05 -12.05
CA VAL A 107 7.30 -12.27 -12.59
C VAL A 107 7.62 -11.79 -14.00
N SER A 108 8.85 -11.30 -14.21
CA SER A 108 9.35 -10.83 -15.51
C SER A 108 9.54 -11.93 -16.59
N ASP A 109 9.39 -13.21 -16.23
CA ASP A 109 9.47 -14.32 -17.20
C ASP A 109 8.11 -14.61 -17.87
N LEU A 110 6.99 -14.12 -17.31
CA LEU A 110 5.63 -14.49 -17.70
C LEU A 110 4.81 -13.27 -18.14
N ASP A 111 4.02 -13.47 -19.19
CA ASP A 111 3.01 -12.51 -19.60
C ASP A 111 1.86 -12.46 -18.57
N TYR A 112 1.15 -11.33 -18.50
CA TYR A 112 0.08 -11.18 -17.51
C TYR A 112 -1.02 -12.23 -17.64
N SER A 113 -1.33 -12.66 -18.85
CA SER A 113 -2.29 -13.75 -19.10
C SER A 113 -1.91 -15.05 -18.38
N GLU A 114 -0.62 -15.37 -18.30
CA GLU A 114 -0.10 -16.53 -17.56
C GLU A 114 -0.11 -16.26 -16.05
N LEU A 115 0.39 -15.08 -15.60
CA LEU A 115 0.42 -14.68 -14.20
C LEU A 115 -0.97 -14.70 -13.56
N ARG A 116 -2.00 -14.26 -14.29
CA ARG A 116 -3.38 -14.23 -13.81
C ARG A 116 -4.00 -15.61 -13.58
N THR A 117 -3.42 -16.67 -14.11
CA THR A 117 -3.86 -18.05 -13.85
C THR A 117 -3.34 -18.62 -12.53
N LEU A 118 -2.31 -17.97 -11.96
CA LEU A 118 -1.67 -18.45 -10.74
C LEU A 118 -2.55 -18.16 -9.52
N VAL A 119 -2.62 -19.14 -8.62
CA VAL A 119 -3.30 -19.03 -7.33
C VAL A 119 -2.26 -19.18 -6.23
N PRO A 120 -2.23 -18.31 -5.20
CA PRO A 120 -1.27 -18.44 -4.11
C PRO A 120 -1.42 -19.78 -3.39
N THR A 121 -0.29 -20.34 -2.99
CA THR A 121 -0.22 -21.57 -2.19
C THR A 121 0.10 -21.28 -0.73
N LYS A 122 0.33 -20.00 -0.39
CA LYS A 122 0.64 -19.50 0.96
C LYS A 122 -0.17 -18.24 1.29
N GLY A 123 -0.34 -17.98 2.56
CA GLY A 123 -1.09 -16.85 3.11
C GLY A 123 -2.32 -17.31 3.89
N ASN A 124 -2.89 -16.41 4.68
CA ASN A 124 -4.09 -16.69 5.44
C ASN A 124 -5.33 -16.68 4.52
N GLY A 125 -6.38 -17.38 4.91
CA GLY A 125 -7.66 -17.35 4.22
C GLY A 125 -7.70 -18.04 2.85
N LEU A 126 -6.71 -18.85 2.47
CA LEU A 126 -6.67 -19.54 1.18
C LEU A 126 -7.92 -20.38 0.87
N THR A 127 -8.49 -20.98 1.90
CA THR A 127 -9.72 -21.81 1.79
C THR A 127 -11.00 -21.01 2.03
N SER A 128 -10.89 -19.76 2.46
CA SER A 128 -12.01 -18.87 2.76
C SER A 128 -12.48 -18.05 1.56
N TRP A 129 -11.69 -18.04 0.48
CA TRP A 129 -11.95 -17.23 -0.71
C TRP A 129 -12.00 -18.09 -1.97
N PRO A 130 -12.88 -17.78 -2.93
CA PRO A 130 -12.86 -18.40 -4.25
C PRO A 130 -11.49 -18.18 -4.92
N LYS A 131 -10.95 -19.23 -5.53
CA LYS A 131 -9.62 -19.17 -6.19
C LYS A 131 -9.54 -18.08 -7.26
N GLU A 132 -10.65 -17.80 -7.93
CA GLU A 132 -10.78 -16.77 -8.95
C GLU A 132 -10.51 -15.36 -8.42
N LEU A 133 -10.74 -15.13 -7.14
CA LEU A 133 -10.49 -13.86 -6.45
C LEU A 133 -9.06 -13.75 -5.89
N LEU A 134 -8.35 -14.87 -5.76
CA LEU A 134 -6.98 -14.93 -5.22
C LEU A 134 -5.90 -14.73 -6.29
N ARG A 135 -6.27 -14.37 -7.51
CA ARG A 135 -5.33 -14.14 -8.61
C ARG A 135 -4.48 -12.90 -8.38
N ILE A 136 -3.32 -12.84 -9.04
CA ILE A 136 -2.50 -11.63 -9.08
C ILE A 136 -3.31 -10.49 -9.72
N PRO A 137 -3.60 -9.40 -9.00
CA PRO A 137 -4.35 -8.29 -9.58
C PRO A 137 -3.46 -7.41 -10.47
N THR A 138 -4.09 -6.71 -11.40
CA THR A 138 -3.47 -5.53 -12.01
C THR A 138 -3.41 -4.38 -11.02
N PHE A 139 -2.51 -3.44 -11.26
CA PHE A 139 -2.46 -2.19 -10.51
C PHE A 139 -3.77 -1.39 -10.64
N GLY A 140 -4.41 -1.43 -11.82
CA GLY A 140 -5.72 -0.81 -12.02
C GLY A 140 -6.82 -1.40 -11.13
N GLU A 141 -6.89 -2.74 -11.00
CA GLU A 141 -7.85 -3.41 -10.12
C GLU A 141 -7.64 -3.05 -8.63
N TYR A 142 -6.39 -2.85 -8.19
CA TYR A 142 -6.10 -2.35 -6.86
C TYR A 142 -6.59 -0.90 -6.67
N LEU A 143 -6.33 -0.02 -7.63
CA LEU A 143 -6.83 1.36 -7.56
C LEU A 143 -8.36 1.43 -7.55
N ASP A 144 -9.06 0.53 -8.28
CA ASP A 144 -10.52 0.43 -8.24
C ASP A 144 -11.04 0.15 -6.81
N VAL A 145 -10.32 -0.70 -6.05
CA VAL A 145 -10.64 -0.92 -4.63
C VAL A 145 -10.43 0.33 -3.81
N CYS A 146 -9.28 0.99 -3.95
CA CYS A 146 -8.98 2.22 -3.22
C CYS A 146 -10.03 3.31 -3.50
N GLU A 147 -10.40 3.48 -4.77
CA GLU A 147 -11.41 4.45 -5.18
C GLU A 147 -12.80 4.13 -4.63
N LYS A 148 -13.20 2.87 -4.68
CA LYS A 148 -14.51 2.42 -4.20
C LYS A 148 -14.72 2.65 -2.71
N TYR A 149 -13.66 2.50 -1.91
CA TYR A 149 -13.73 2.57 -0.46
C TYR A 149 -13.14 3.85 0.14
N ASP A 150 -12.79 4.82 -0.69
CA ASP A 150 -12.10 6.06 -0.28
C ASP A 150 -10.84 5.79 0.55
N ALA A 151 -10.11 4.72 0.22
CA ALA A 151 -8.84 4.40 0.84
C ALA A 151 -7.69 5.09 0.09
N VAL A 152 -6.63 5.45 0.82
CA VAL A 152 -5.41 6.02 0.23
C VAL A 152 -4.60 4.91 -0.45
N PRO A 153 -4.29 5.04 -1.75
CA PRO A 153 -3.32 4.15 -2.39
C PRO A 153 -1.91 4.43 -1.85
N PHE A 154 -1.29 3.45 -1.19
CA PHE A 154 0.10 3.49 -0.75
C PHE A 154 0.92 2.52 -1.61
N ILE A 155 1.69 3.04 -2.57
CA ILE A 155 2.18 2.29 -3.73
C ILE A 155 3.68 2.11 -3.62
N GLU A 156 4.17 0.88 -3.36
CA GLU A 156 5.60 0.61 -3.40
C GLU A 156 6.03 0.16 -4.82
N THR A 157 6.88 0.93 -5.47
CA THR A 157 7.45 0.56 -6.77
C THR A 157 8.65 -0.35 -6.61
N LYS A 158 8.65 -1.48 -7.34
CA LYS A 158 9.67 -2.53 -7.30
C LYS A 158 10.35 -2.74 -8.66
N GLY A 159 11.57 -3.25 -8.63
CA GLY A 159 12.32 -3.60 -9.83
C GLY A 159 13.00 -2.42 -10.49
N ASP A 160 12.91 -2.31 -11.81
CA ASP A 160 13.53 -1.24 -12.57
C ASP A 160 12.82 0.11 -12.38
N LYS A 161 13.58 1.20 -12.36
CA LYS A 161 13.07 2.57 -12.23
C LYS A 161 12.05 2.95 -13.31
N ALA A 162 12.09 2.30 -14.46
CA ALA A 162 11.11 2.51 -15.54
C ALA A 162 9.65 2.26 -15.10
N VAL A 163 9.41 1.54 -13.99
CA VAL A 163 8.06 1.31 -13.43
C VAL A 163 7.42 2.57 -12.87
N VAL A 164 8.23 3.55 -12.40
CA VAL A 164 7.76 4.74 -11.69
C VAL A 164 6.82 5.59 -12.57
N LYS A 165 7.25 5.93 -13.77
CA LYS A 165 6.46 6.79 -14.65
C LYS A 165 5.10 6.19 -15.04
N PRO A 166 4.98 4.93 -15.51
CA PRO A 166 3.68 4.32 -15.81
C PRO A 166 2.74 4.21 -14.60
N VAL A 167 3.29 3.96 -13.39
CA VAL A 167 2.51 3.98 -12.14
C VAL A 167 1.92 5.37 -11.92
N LEU A 168 2.73 6.41 -12.04
CA LEU A 168 2.28 7.80 -11.85
C LEU A 168 1.32 8.27 -12.94
N ASP A 169 1.53 7.84 -14.18
CA ASP A 169 0.61 8.16 -15.29
C ASP A 169 -0.80 7.60 -15.00
N GLU A 170 -0.90 6.36 -14.46
CA GLU A 170 -2.18 5.79 -14.07
C GLU A 170 -2.79 6.48 -12.86
N VAL A 171 -1.99 6.82 -11.83
CA VAL A 171 -2.43 7.61 -10.67
C VAL A 171 -2.98 8.98 -11.11
N ARG A 172 -2.27 9.66 -12.00
CA ARG A 172 -2.67 10.98 -12.54
C ARG A 172 -3.94 10.87 -13.37
N ARG A 173 -4.04 9.87 -14.24
CA ARG A 173 -5.22 9.63 -15.08
C ARG A 173 -6.50 9.48 -14.25
N ARG A 174 -6.38 8.96 -13.02
CA ARG A 174 -7.48 8.80 -12.05
C ARG A 174 -7.68 10.01 -11.13
N GLY A 175 -6.88 11.07 -11.26
CA GLY A 175 -6.95 12.24 -10.38
C GLY A 175 -6.52 11.97 -8.94
N LEU A 176 -5.60 11.02 -8.74
CA LEU A 176 -5.18 10.55 -7.41
C LEU A 176 -3.84 11.13 -6.94
N SER A 177 -3.16 12.00 -7.72
CA SER A 177 -1.81 12.52 -7.38
C SER A 177 -1.72 13.11 -5.97
N ARG A 178 -2.72 13.85 -5.52
CA ARG A 178 -2.74 14.47 -4.18
C ARG A 178 -3.20 13.53 -3.07
N VAL A 179 -3.77 12.36 -3.42
CA VAL A 179 -4.31 11.37 -2.48
C VAL A 179 -3.32 10.24 -2.25
N ALA A 180 -2.71 9.74 -3.32
CA ALA A 180 -1.81 8.58 -3.28
C ALA A 180 -0.44 8.91 -2.68
N VAL A 181 0.21 7.88 -2.16
CA VAL A 181 1.61 7.87 -1.74
C VAL A 181 2.39 6.96 -2.66
N LEU A 182 3.49 7.43 -3.23
CA LEU A 182 4.47 6.57 -3.89
C LEU A 182 5.63 6.30 -2.95
N SER A 183 5.92 5.04 -2.72
CA SER A 183 7.01 4.59 -1.87
C SER A 183 8.00 3.70 -2.61
N SER A 184 9.22 3.63 -2.13
CA SER A 184 10.22 2.66 -2.58
C SER A 184 11.37 2.51 -1.59
N VAL A 185 12.03 1.35 -1.60
CA VAL A 185 13.34 1.15 -0.99
C VAL A 185 14.47 1.75 -1.84
N SER A 186 14.21 2.05 -3.11
CA SER A 186 15.14 2.72 -4.01
C SER A 186 14.96 4.24 -3.89
N PHE A 187 16.00 4.93 -3.46
CA PHE A 187 15.98 6.40 -3.40
C PHE A 187 15.81 7.02 -4.79
N ASP A 188 16.41 6.39 -5.82
CA ASP A 188 16.26 6.82 -7.22
C ASP A 188 14.80 6.78 -7.71
N HIS A 189 14.00 5.78 -7.26
CA HIS A 189 12.57 5.74 -7.56
C HIS A 189 11.83 6.91 -6.92
N VAL A 190 12.18 7.24 -5.68
CA VAL A 190 11.57 8.36 -4.93
C VAL A 190 11.87 9.70 -5.61
N LEU A 191 13.13 9.91 -6.01
CA LEU A 191 13.54 11.11 -6.74
C LEU A 191 12.88 11.19 -8.12
N GLU A 192 12.81 10.06 -8.84
CA GLU A 192 12.11 10.00 -10.14
C GLU A 192 10.62 10.30 -9.99
N ALA A 193 9.98 9.80 -8.92
CA ALA A 193 8.59 10.10 -8.64
C ALA A 193 8.36 11.61 -8.48
N ARG A 194 9.19 12.29 -7.69
CA ARG A 194 9.12 13.75 -7.53
C ARG A 194 9.38 14.50 -8.82
N ARG A 195 10.28 13.98 -9.67
CA ARG A 195 10.54 14.56 -11.00
C ARG A 195 9.30 14.47 -11.89
N CYS A 196 8.60 13.35 -11.87
CA CYS A 196 7.43 13.07 -12.70
C CYS A 196 6.14 13.70 -12.18
N ASP A 197 5.99 13.84 -10.86
CA ASP A 197 4.77 14.39 -10.23
C ASP A 197 5.14 15.25 -9.01
N LYS A 198 4.73 16.52 -9.05
CA LYS A 198 5.04 17.50 -7.98
C LYS A 198 4.06 17.45 -6.81
N GLU A 199 2.90 16.83 -7.01
CA GLU A 199 1.82 16.80 -6.01
C GLU A 199 1.81 15.52 -5.17
N ILE A 200 2.29 14.40 -5.72
CA ILE A 200 2.26 13.12 -5.02
C ILE A 200 3.10 13.16 -3.74
N PHE A 201 2.61 12.54 -2.66
CA PHE A 201 3.44 12.29 -1.48
C PHE A 201 4.45 11.18 -1.79
N ILE A 202 5.73 11.42 -1.53
CA ILE A 202 6.80 10.44 -1.72
C ILE A 202 7.26 9.88 -0.39
N HIS A 203 7.56 8.57 -0.32
CA HIS A 203 8.04 7.92 0.89
C HIS A 203 9.26 7.04 0.61
N HIS A 204 10.37 7.30 1.30
CA HIS A 204 11.57 6.48 1.19
C HIS A 204 11.63 5.43 2.29
N ILE A 205 11.58 4.15 1.90
CA ILE A 205 11.61 3.00 2.81
C ILE A 205 13.07 2.67 3.13
N PHE A 206 13.39 2.46 4.41
CA PHE A 206 14.74 2.18 4.91
C PHE A 206 15.74 3.28 4.58
N SER A 207 15.32 4.53 4.72
CA SER A 207 16.17 5.69 4.53
C SER A 207 17.41 5.62 5.41
N LYS A 208 18.47 6.28 4.95
CA LYS A 208 19.68 6.47 5.75
C LYS A 208 19.73 7.90 6.29
N PRO A 209 20.36 8.16 7.45
CA PRO A 209 20.42 9.51 8.02
C PRO A 209 20.94 10.57 7.04
N GLU A 210 21.95 10.25 6.23
CA GLU A 210 22.53 11.13 5.23
C GLU A 210 21.59 11.51 4.07
N GLN A 211 20.48 10.78 3.88
CA GLN A 211 19.50 11.06 2.83
C GLN A 211 18.38 11.99 3.29
N LEU A 212 18.30 12.29 4.60
CA LEU A 212 17.22 13.08 5.17
C LEU A 212 17.14 14.48 4.55
N ASP A 213 18.27 15.17 4.39
CA ASP A 213 18.30 16.54 3.87
C ASP A 213 17.91 16.60 2.39
N GLU A 214 18.38 15.65 1.60
CA GLU A 214 18.01 15.55 0.19
C GLU A 214 16.50 15.22 0.03
N LEU A 215 15.98 14.31 0.86
CA LEU A 215 14.56 13.98 0.87
C LEU A 215 13.70 15.18 1.31
N ALA A 216 14.12 15.90 2.35
CA ALA A 216 13.44 17.09 2.84
C ALA A 216 13.36 18.19 1.76
N ALA A 217 14.42 18.37 0.97
CA ALA A 217 14.45 19.31 -0.12
C ALA A 217 13.44 19.01 -1.23
N GLN A 218 12.97 17.75 -1.35
CA GLN A 218 11.92 17.39 -2.29
C GLN A 218 10.52 17.90 -1.87
N GLY A 219 10.30 18.17 -0.57
CA GLY A 219 9.01 18.55 -0.02
C GLY A 219 7.94 17.43 -0.14
N ASN A 220 6.86 17.55 0.61
CA ASN A 220 5.75 16.58 0.62
C ASN A 220 6.24 15.13 0.68
N ALA A 221 7.09 14.84 1.69
CA ALA A 221 7.85 13.61 1.78
C ALA A 221 7.76 12.95 3.17
N GLY A 222 7.99 11.64 3.19
CA GLY A 222 8.14 10.84 4.39
C GLY A 222 9.22 9.78 4.24
N LEU A 223 9.58 9.20 5.36
CA LEU A 223 10.58 8.13 5.42
C LEU A 223 10.27 7.08 6.48
N SER A 224 10.92 5.93 6.35
CA SER A 224 11.11 5.00 7.46
C SER A 224 12.58 4.64 7.59
N TYR A 225 13.05 4.49 8.85
CA TYR A 225 14.34 3.87 9.14
C TYR A 225 14.18 2.39 9.47
N ASN A 226 15.25 1.62 9.31
CA ASN A 226 15.23 0.18 9.56
C ASN A 226 15.60 -0.14 11.03
N TYR A 227 14.73 0.20 11.96
CA TYR A 227 14.85 -0.24 13.36
C TYR A 227 14.07 -1.54 13.56
N LYS A 228 14.77 -2.60 13.97
CA LYS A 228 14.14 -3.90 14.29
C LYS A 228 13.47 -3.90 15.67
N ASP A 229 14.00 -3.11 16.57
CA ASP A 229 13.50 -2.95 17.94
C ASP A 229 13.29 -1.46 18.21
N LEU A 230 12.06 -1.11 18.62
CA LEU A 230 11.69 0.27 18.93
C LEU A 230 12.47 0.85 20.12
N SER A 231 13.03 0.00 21.01
CA SER A 231 13.86 0.47 22.11
C SER A 231 15.22 1.00 21.67
N THR A 232 15.65 0.68 20.45
CA THR A 232 16.91 1.14 19.86
C THR A 232 16.77 2.42 19.05
N VAL A 233 15.54 2.94 18.91
CA VAL A 233 15.29 4.22 18.21
C VAL A 233 15.83 5.35 19.07
N PRO A 234 16.72 6.21 18.54
CA PRO A 234 17.27 7.33 19.30
C PRO A 234 16.17 8.27 19.80
N GLU A 235 16.30 8.71 21.05
CA GLU A 235 15.43 9.74 21.59
C GLU A 235 15.52 11.01 20.74
N GLY A 236 14.38 11.65 20.48
CA GLY A 236 14.31 12.86 19.65
C GLY A 236 14.44 12.63 18.13
N LEU A 237 14.63 11.39 17.67
CA LEU A 237 14.75 11.11 16.21
C LEU A 237 13.51 11.59 15.45
N VAL A 238 12.31 11.26 15.91
CA VAL A 238 11.06 11.68 15.26
C VAL A 238 10.96 13.20 15.19
N ALA A 239 11.25 13.88 16.29
CA ALA A 239 11.27 15.34 16.34
C ALA A 239 12.28 15.96 15.37
N SER A 240 13.47 15.35 15.23
CA SER A 240 14.51 15.82 14.30
C SER A 240 14.10 15.67 12.83
N VAL A 241 13.38 14.60 12.49
CA VAL A 241 12.82 14.37 11.15
C VAL A 241 11.69 15.39 10.88
N HIS A 242 10.79 15.58 11.86
CA HIS A 242 9.70 16.55 11.76
C HIS A 242 10.19 17.99 11.61
N ALA A 243 11.29 18.37 12.30
CA ALA A 243 11.90 19.69 12.18
C ALA A 243 12.35 20.02 10.74
N LYS A 244 12.57 18.99 9.90
CA LYS A 244 12.87 19.14 8.47
C LYS A 244 11.64 19.07 7.57
N GLY A 245 10.42 19.02 8.14
CA GLY A 245 9.15 18.93 7.39
C GLY A 245 8.89 17.56 6.78
N VAL A 246 9.63 16.52 7.19
CA VAL A 246 9.48 15.15 6.69
C VAL A 246 8.61 14.34 7.65
N LYS A 247 7.70 13.54 7.13
CA LYS A 247 6.87 12.62 7.90
C LYS A 247 7.60 11.31 8.18
N MET A 248 7.26 10.63 9.29
CA MET A 248 7.99 9.42 9.68
C MET A 248 7.05 8.28 10.06
N CYS A 249 7.42 7.06 9.63
CA CYS A 249 6.88 5.81 10.17
C CYS A 249 8.00 4.87 10.59
N LEU A 250 7.64 3.85 11.35
CA LEU A 250 8.49 2.69 11.62
C LEU A 250 7.68 1.42 11.35
N ARG A 251 8.37 0.33 11.08
CA ARG A 251 7.77 -0.94 10.73
C ARG A 251 7.89 -1.93 11.90
N ALA A 252 6.90 -2.75 12.23
CA ALA A 252 5.50 -2.70 11.90
C ALA A 252 4.71 -2.67 13.21
N GLY A 253 3.54 -2.00 13.21
CA GLY A 253 2.63 -1.99 14.35
C GLY A 253 1.71 -3.20 14.33
N ASP A 254 2.21 -4.35 14.75
CA ASP A 254 1.48 -5.63 14.66
C ASP A 254 0.89 -6.07 16.01
N THR A 255 1.23 -5.40 17.12
CA THR A 255 0.65 -5.63 18.45
C THR A 255 0.18 -4.34 19.09
N PRO A 256 -0.80 -4.37 20.01
CA PRO A 256 -1.25 -3.17 20.73
C PRO A 256 -0.10 -2.43 21.41
N GLU A 257 0.87 -3.15 21.98
CA GLU A 257 2.01 -2.57 22.69
C GLU A 257 2.94 -1.83 21.74
N THR A 258 3.24 -2.40 20.56
CA THR A 258 4.06 -1.72 19.54
C THR A 258 3.35 -0.50 18.99
N VAL A 259 2.03 -0.59 18.76
CA VAL A 259 1.22 0.55 18.31
C VAL A 259 1.22 1.67 19.35
N ALA A 260 0.96 1.35 20.63
CA ALA A 260 0.96 2.36 21.69
C ALA A 260 2.31 3.09 21.75
N LYS A 261 3.41 2.35 21.71
CA LYS A 261 4.76 2.93 21.70
C LYS A 261 5.01 3.82 20.48
N MET A 262 4.55 3.41 19.29
CA MET A 262 4.66 4.20 18.06
C MET A 262 3.86 5.52 18.14
N ILE A 263 2.68 5.47 18.78
CA ILE A 263 1.85 6.67 19.06
C ILE A 263 2.59 7.59 20.02
N GLU A 264 3.12 7.08 21.13
CA GLU A 264 3.89 7.85 22.11
C GLU A 264 5.13 8.51 21.48
N MET A 265 5.78 7.85 20.53
CA MET A 265 6.90 8.39 19.78
C MET A 265 6.50 9.52 18.82
N GLY A 266 5.21 9.70 18.53
CA GLY A 266 4.70 10.73 17.62
C GLY A 266 4.86 10.40 16.15
N LEU A 267 4.84 9.11 15.75
CA LEU A 267 4.87 8.71 14.35
C LEU A 267 3.61 9.14 13.61
N ASP A 268 3.72 9.48 12.33
CA ASP A 268 2.62 10.00 11.51
C ASP A 268 1.72 8.89 10.95
N TYR A 269 2.28 7.72 10.64
CA TYR A 269 1.54 6.58 10.12
C TYR A 269 2.23 5.26 10.48
N ILE A 270 1.44 4.19 10.56
CA ILE A 270 1.88 2.88 11.04
C ILE A 270 1.51 1.79 10.02
N PRO A 271 2.49 1.18 9.35
CA PRO A 271 2.26 -0.05 8.58
C PRO A 271 1.97 -1.22 9.52
N THR A 272 0.95 -2.02 9.18
CA THR A 272 0.58 -3.21 9.94
C THR A 272 0.30 -4.41 9.03
N ASN A 273 0.69 -5.61 9.48
CA ASN A 273 0.38 -6.88 8.83
C ASN A 273 -0.90 -7.52 9.36
N VAL A 274 -1.47 -6.97 10.42
CA VAL A 274 -2.61 -7.53 11.14
C VAL A 274 -3.77 -6.55 11.22
N THR A 275 -4.94 -7.06 11.60
CA THR A 275 -6.06 -6.23 12.01
C THR A 275 -5.76 -5.71 13.40
N VAL A 276 -5.23 -4.50 13.51
CA VAL A 276 -5.09 -3.83 14.80
C VAL A 276 -6.47 -3.34 15.20
N PRO A 277 -6.97 -3.66 16.41
CA PRO A 277 -8.17 -3.01 16.91
C PRO A 277 -7.90 -1.50 16.94
N CYS A 278 -8.79 -0.71 16.35
CA CYS A 278 -8.77 0.73 16.55
C CYS A 278 -8.82 0.98 18.06
N VAL A 279 -7.79 1.62 18.58
CA VAL A 279 -7.74 2.08 19.96
C VAL A 279 -8.67 3.28 20.11
#